data_fde021431c3f9a82042e156d2c7a2060
#
_entry.id   fde021431c3f9a82042e156d2c7a2060
#
_cell.length_a   1.000
_cell.length_b   1.000
_cell.length_c   1.000
_cell.angle_alpha   90.00
_cell.angle_beta   90.00
_cell.angle_gamma   90.00
#
_symmetry.space_group_name_H-M   'P 1'
#
loop_
_entity.id
_entity.type
_entity.pdbx_description
1 polymer ?
#
loop_
_entity_poly.entity_id
_entity_poly.type
_entity_poly.pdbx_seq_one_letter_code
_entity_poly.pdbx_strand_id
1 'polypeptide(L)'
;SRLLDKQGDYTNIYEKSMCMYFIRKRAHIITDSDVNVFNQLVPFWQLYLYTKAIGQEDFYKDLYELIRINTDQDTPGKSQLEFTFLASKALGLDLTEFFVKWGFFEPIDIEKSDYSKGQFVVTEAMINETKQRITDLGLPKPKGIIEYICDSNIDCYKTFSSILKGTAQREGQKIIMINWRNVAVYEVYSD
;
A
#
# COMPACT_ATOMS: atom_id res chain seq x y z
N SER A 1 7.76 1.38 17.70
CA SER A 1 7.28 0.01 17.92
C SER A 1 7.04 -0.65 16.58
N ARG A 2 7.43 -1.85 16.46
CA ARG A 2 7.28 -2.65 15.24
C ARG A 2 5.87 -3.16 15.19
N LEU A 3 5.11 -2.73 14.18
CA LEU A 3 3.67 -2.94 14.13
C LEU A 3 3.26 -4.41 14.02
N LEU A 4 4.13 -5.27 13.49
CA LEU A 4 3.67 -6.48 12.87
C LEU A 4 4.38 -7.75 13.31
N ASP A 5 5.24 -7.65 14.32
CA ASP A 5 6.05 -8.79 14.61
C ASP A 5 6.40 -8.88 16.10
N LYS A 6 5.88 -9.90 16.74
CA LYS A 6 6.22 -10.24 18.12
C LYS A 6 7.62 -10.84 18.26
N GLN A 7 8.25 -11.24 17.16
CA GLN A 7 9.51 -11.97 17.13
C GLN A 7 10.62 -11.30 16.30
N GLY A 8 10.35 -10.18 15.63
CA GLY A 8 11.30 -9.50 14.74
C GLY A 8 11.28 -9.96 13.28
N ASP A 9 10.37 -10.83 12.88
CA ASP A 9 10.22 -11.30 11.50
C ASP A 9 9.09 -10.59 10.76
N TYR A 10 9.40 -9.50 10.08
CA TYR A 10 8.45 -8.71 9.30
C TYR A 10 8.11 -9.30 7.96
N THR A 11 8.98 -10.10 7.41
CA THR A 11 8.89 -10.66 6.06
C THR A 11 7.57 -11.38 5.87
N ASN A 12 7.16 -12.16 6.84
CA ASN A 12 5.97 -12.97 6.77
C ASN A 12 4.67 -12.16 6.61
N ILE A 13 4.53 -11.01 7.26
CA ILE A 13 3.33 -10.18 7.15
C ILE A 13 3.28 -9.43 5.83
N TYR A 14 4.40 -8.85 5.39
CA TYR A 14 4.47 -8.19 4.09
C TYR A 14 4.17 -9.19 2.97
N GLU A 15 4.80 -10.37 2.98
CA GLU A 15 4.59 -11.42 2.00
C GLU A 15 3.14 -11.92 1.96
N LYS A 16 2.54 -12.20 3.11
CA LYS A 16 1.13 -12.62 3.20
C LYS A 16 0.19 -11.54 2.67
N SER A 17 0.42 -10.29 3.05
CA SER A 17 -0.38 -9.16 2.58
C SER A 17 -0.25 -8.96 1.08
N MET A 18 0.97 -9.02 0.54
CA MET A 18 1.22 -8.93 -0.91
C MET A 18 0.56 -10.08 -1.65
N CYS A 19 0.67 -11.32 -1.16
CA CYS A 19 -0.01 -12.46 -1.77
C CYS A 19 -1.52 -12.23 -1.88
N MET A 20 -2.12 -11.70 -0.83
CA MET A 20 -3.55 -11.46 -0.77
C MET A 20 -4.00 -10.33 -1.70
N TYR A 21 -3.35 -9.18 -1.62
CA TYR A 21 -3.80 -7.99 -2.35
C TYR A 21 -3.21 -7.89 -3.76
N PHE A 22 -1.94 -8.22 -3.96
CA PHE A 22 -1.29 -8.07 -5.27
C PHE A 22 -1.55 -9.24 -6.20
N ILE A 23 -1.49 -10.47 -5.68
CA ILE A 23 -1.63 -11.68 -6.49
C ILE A 23 -3.10 -12.09 -6.60
N ARG A 24 -3.79 -12.20 -5.46
CA ARG A 24 -5.20 -12.63 -5.42
C ARG A 24 -6.19 -11.52 -5.73
N LYS A 25 -5.73 -10.27 -5.92
CA LYS A 25 -6.57 -9.10 -6.26
C LYS A 25 -7.76 -8.93 -5.32
N ARG A 26 -7.56 -9.07 -4.04
CA ARG A 26 -8.61 -8.88 -3.03
C ARG A 26 -8.84 -7.40 -2.76
N ALA A 27 -10.09 -7.01 -2.60
CA ALA A 27 -10.42 -5.68 -2.09
C ALA A 27 -9.82 -5.48 -0.69
N HIS A 28 -9.30 -4.29 -0.40
CA HIS A 28 -8.57 -3.99 0.83
C HIS A 28 -9.36 -4.33 2.11
N ILE A 29 -10.68 -4.19 2.06
CA ILE A 29 -11.56 -4.48 3.20
C ILE A 29 -11.69 -5.98 3.51
N ILE A 30 -11.32 -6.87 2.59
CA ILE A 30 -11.44 -8.31 2.78
C ILE A 30 -10.30 -8.80 3.66
N THR A 31 -10.66 -9.43 4.78
CA THR A 31 -9.76 -10.22 5.62
C THR A 31 -10.08 -11.69 5.45
N ASP A 32 -9.05 -12.51 5.36
CA ASP A 32 -9.17 -13.96 5.34
C ASP A 32 -8.82 -14.51 6.73
N SER A 33 -9.24 -15.74 7.07
CA SER A 33 -8.90 -16.38 8.35
C SER A 33 -7.39 -16.47 8.60
N ASP A 34 -6.61 -16.53 7.51
CA ASP A 34 -5.14 -16.57 7.55
C ASP A 34 -4.50 -15.18 7.59
N VAL A 35 -5.30 -14.12 7.46
CA VAL A 35 -4.88 -12.73 7.38
C VAL A 35 -5.59 -11.98 8.49
N ASN A 36 -4.85 -11.69 9.54
CA ASN A 36 -5.42 -10.91 10.63
C ASN A 36 -5.55 -9.42 10.23
N VAL A 37 -6.27 -8.67 11.03
CA VAL A 37 -6.48 -7.22 10.85
C VAL A 37 -5.17 -6.43 10.62
N PHE A 38 -4.03 -6.92 11.08
CA PHE A 38 -2.75 -6.27 10.90
C PHE A 38 -2.27 -6.23 9.45
N ASN A 39 -2.73 -7.16 8.60
CA ASN A 39 -2.37 -7.13 7.18
C ASN A 39 -2.99 -5.93 6.47
N GLN A 40 -4.15 -5.46 6.92
CA GLN A 40 -4.77 -4.24 6.43
C GLN A 40 -3.98 -2.98 6.84
N LEU A 41 -3.17 -3.05 7.89
CA LEU A 41 -2.36 -1.93 8.35
C LEU A 41 -1.04 -1.77 7.57
N VAL A 42 -0.63 -2.79 6.80
CA VAL A 42 0.63 -2.75 6.04
C VAL A 42 0.74 -1.53 5.11
N PRO A 43 -0.25 -1.19 4.27
CA PRO A 43 -0.15 -0.02 3.41
C PRO A 43 0.01 1.29 4.19
N PHE A 44 -0.66 1.44 5.32
CA PHE A 44 -0.52 2.63 6.16
C PHE A 44 0.88 2.72 6.78
N TRP A 45 1.43 1.57 7.21
CA TRP A 45 2.79 1.50 7.71
C TRP A 45 3.83 1.79 6.63
N GLN A 46 3.61 1.30 5.41
CA GLN A 46 4.46 1.60 4.26
C GLN A 46 4.46 3.09 3.90
N LEU A 47 3.31 3.75 3.93
CA LEU A 47 3.25 5.20 3.77
C LEU A 47 4.04 5.92 4.87
N TYR A 48 3.94 5.48 6.14
CA TYR A 48 4.74 6.02 7.24
C TYR A 48 6.25 5.85 6.98
N LEU A 49 6.70 4.66 6.61
CA LEU A 49 8.11 4.41 6.32
C LEU A 49 8.60 5.26 5.15
N TYR A 50 7.80 5.37 4.10
CA TYR A 50 8.13 6.16 2.92
C TYR A 50 8.26 7.64 3.26
N THR A 51 7.28 8.22 3.93
CA THR A 51 7.30 9.63 4.32
C THR A 51 8.48 9.95 5.24
N LYS A 52 8.81 9.05 6.17
CA LYS A 52 10.01 9.14 6.99
C LYS A 52 11.29 9.08 6.14
N ALA A 53 11.34 8.21 5.13
CA ALA A 53 12.51 8.10 4.25
C ALA A 53 12.76 9.37 3.43
N ILE A 54 11.69 10.05 2.98
CA ILE A 54 11.78 11.28 2.19
C ILE A 54 11.76 12.57 3.02
N GLY A 55 11.75 12.48 4.35
CA GLY A 55 11.78 13.64 5.25
C GLY A 55 10.43 14.38 5.38
N GLN A 56 9.31 13.72 5.13
CA GLN A 56 7.95 14.27 5.29
C GLN A 56 7.25 13.65 6.52
N GLU A 57 7.81 13.86 7.69
CA GLU A 57 7.35 13.21 8.93
C GLU A 57 5.97 13.69 9.40
N ASP A 58 5.52 14.89 9.00
CA ASP A 58 4.21 15.46 9.35
C ASP A 58 3.06 14.92 8.50
N PHE A 59 3.31 14.04 7.52
CA PHE A 59 2.29 13.53 6.59
C PHE A 59 1.00 13.07 7.27
N TYR A 60 1.09 12.23 8.30
CA TYR A 60 -0.12 11.74 8.98
C TYR A 60 -0.86 12.83 9.75
N LYS A 61 -0.15 13.79 10.31
CA LYS A 61 -0.77 14.95 10.95
C LYS A 61 -1.57 15.76 9.93
N ASP A 62 -0.97 16.05 8.78
CA ASP A 62 -1.61 16.82 7.71
C ASP A 62 -2.78 16.04 7.08
N LEU A 63 -2.64 14.74 6.90
CA LEU A 63 -3.71 13.86 6.43
C LEU A 63 -4.90 13.83 7.40
N TYR A 64 -4.66 13.66 8.70
CA TYR A 64 -5.73 13.65 9.68
C TYR A 64 -6.42 15.02 9.80
N GLU A 65 -5.70 16.12 9.63
CA GLU A 65 -6.31 17.44 9.56
C GLU A 65 -7.21 17.58 8.32
N LEU A 66 -6.77 17.10 7.16
CA LEU A 66 -7.62 17.07 5.97
C LEU A 66 -8.87 16.20 6.17
N ILE A 67 -8.75 15.04 6.79
CA ILE A 67 -9.89 14.17 7.10
C ILE A 67 -10.85 14.91 8.04
N ARG A 68 -10.34 15.57 9.07
CA ARG A 68 -11.16 16.29 10.06
C ARG A 68 -11.98 17.45 9.46
N ILE A 69 -11.44 18.16 8.50
CA ILE A 69 -12.12 19.31 7.87
C ILE A 69 -12.97 18.94 6.65
N ASN A 70 -12.84 17.73 6.12
CA ASN A 70 -13.72 17.26 5.07
C ASN A 70 -15.00 16.67 5.65
N THR A 71 -16.09 16.83 4.91
CA THR A 71 -17.38 16.27 5.29
C THR A 71 -17.32 14.75 5.31
N ASP A 72 -17.92 14.14 6.32
CA ASP A 72 -18.07 12.70 6.38
C ASP A 72 -18.74 12.16 5.12
N GLN A 73 -18.23 11.06 4.62
CA GLN A 73 -18.81 10.40 3.48
C GLN A 73 -20.02 9.56 3.90
N ASP A 74 -21.05 9.53 3.06
CA ASP A 74 -22.32 8.85 3.36
C ASP A 74 -22.18 7.34 3.60
N THR A 75 -21.11 6.74 3.08
CA THR A 75 -20.89 5.28 3.16
C THR A 75 -19.43 4.93 3.40
N PRO A 76 -19.15 3.78 4.07
CA PRO A 76 -17.78 3.33 4.32
C PRO A 76 -16.94 3.16 3.05
N GLY A 77 -17.54 2.72 1.94
CA GLY A 77 -16.85 2.58 0.65
C GLY A 77 -16.39 3.92 0.09
N LYS A 78 -17.24 4.95 0.18
CA LYS A 78 -16.86 6.32 -0.18
C LYS A 78 -15.76 6.85 0.72
N SER A 79 -15.83 6.58 2.03
CA SER A 79 -14.79 6.98 2.98
C SER A 79 -13.44 6.36 2.65
N GLN A 80 -13.40 5.09 2.23
CA GLN A 80 -12.17 4.44 1.76
C GLN A 80 -11.58 5.14 0.53
N LEU A 81 -12.41 5.46 -0.44
CA LEU A 81 -11.95 6.14 -1.66
C LEU A 81 -11.52 7.58 -1.37
N GLU A 82 -12.27 8.32 -0.53
CA GLU A 82 -11.90 9.67 -0.11
C GLU A 82 -10.54 9.68 0.61
N PHE A 83 -10.28 8.67 1.46
CA PHE A 83 -8.97 8.52 2.08
C PHE A 83 -7.84 8.46 1.05
N THR A 84 -8.00 7.74 -0.08
CA THR A 84 -6.96 7.65 -1.11
C THR A 84 -6.68 8.99 -1.78
N PHE A 85 -7.74 9.77 -2.04
CA PHE A 85 -7.63 11.12 -2.56
C PHE A 85 -6.93 12.08 -1.58
N LEU A 86 -7.35 12.08 -0.31
CA LEU A 86 -6.79 12.95 0.72
C LEU A 86 -5.34 12.58 1.04
N ALA A 87 -4.99 11.30 1.03
CA ALA A 87 -3.61 10.85 1.21
C ALA A 87 -2.70 11.32 0.07
N SER A 88 -3.16 11.23 -1.18
CA SER A 88 -2.43 11.76 -2.34
C SER A 88 -2.23 13.27 -2.23
N LYS A 89 -3.28 14.01 -1.84
CA LYS A 89 -3.25 15.45 -1.64
C LYS A 89 -2.30 15.86 -0.51
N ALA A 90 -2.38 15.18 0.65
CA ALA A 90 -1.53 15.45 1.81
C ALA A 90 -0.05 15.24 1.52
N LEU A 91 0.27 14.15 0.80
CA LEU A 91 1.65 13.83 0.45
C LEU A 91 2.18 14.65 -0.74
N GLY A 92 1.29 15.21 -1.55
CA GLY A 92 1.66 15.89 -2.80
C GLY A 92 2.18 14.93 -3.87
N LEU A 93 1.75 13.67 -3.84
CA LEU A 93 2.15 12.61 -4.76
C LEU A 93 0.93 11.83 -5.27
N ASP A 94 0.97 11.41 -6.54
CA ASP A 94 -0.04 10.50 -7.08
C ASP A 94 0.17 9.07 -6.53
N LEU A 95 -0.64 8.70 -5.55
CA LEU A 95 -0.60 7.39 -4.90
C LEU A 95 -1.53 6.36 -5.56
N THR A 96 -2.07 6.64 -6.75
CA THR A 96 -3.06 5.77 -7.40
C THR A 96 -2.54 4.34 -7.58
N GLU A 97 -1.32 4.16 -8.09
CA GLU A 97 -0.74 2.83 -8.32
C GLU A 97 -0.55 2.05 -7.01
N PHE A 98 -0.11 2.73 -5.97
CA PHE A 98 0.01 2.16 -4.64
C PHE A 98 -1.33 1.64 -4.11
N PHE A 99 -2.39 2.44 -4.17
CA PHE A 99 -3.71 2.04 -3.69
C PHE A 99 -4.37 0.99 -4.57
N VAL A 100 -4.11 0.98 -5.90
CA VAL A 100 -4.53 -0.12 -6.79
C VAL A 100 -3.92 -1.44 -6.32
N LYS A 101 -2.61 -1.49 -6.07
CA LYS A 101 -1.92 -2.70 -5.60
C LYS A 101 -2.50 -3.22 -4.28
N TRP A 102 -2.82 -2.32 -3.35
CA TRP A 102 -3.38 -2.67 -2.05
C TRP A 102 -4.90 -2.91 -2.03
N GLY A 103 -5.55 -2.95 -3.21
CA GLY A 103 -6.97 -3.32 -3.34
C GLY A 103 -7.96 -2.25 -2.87
N PHE A 104 -7.55 -0.99 -2.70
CA PHE A 104 -8.46 0.10 -2.35
C PHE A 104 -9.43 0.44 -3.49
N PHE A 105 -9.02 0.17 -4.72
CA PHE A 105 -9.77 0.38 -5.95
C PHE A 105 -10.32 -0.93 -6.56
N GLU A 106 -10.50 -1.97 -5.75
CA GLU A 106 -11.20 -3.19 -6.20
C GLU A 106 -12.71 -3.03 -5.95
N PRO A 107 -13.56 -3.24 -6.96
CA PRO A 107 -15.00 -3.18 -6.81
C PRO A 107 -15.48 -4.25 -5.83
N ILE A 108 -16.39 -3.86 -4.95
CA ILE A 108 -16.95 -4.78 -3.95
C ILE A 108 -18.32 -4.32 -3.47
N ASP A 109 -19.17 -5.28 -3.16
CA ASP A 109 -20.47 -5.08 -2.52
C ASP A 109 -20.69 -6.19 -1.49
N ILE A 110 -20.49 -5.87 -0.21
CA ILE A 110 -20.60 -6.83 0.89
C ILE A 110 -21.32 -6.22 2.08
N GLU A 111 -22.04 -7.05 2.82
CA GLU A 111 -22.50 -6.70 4.16
C GLU A 111 -21.36 -6.87 5.17
N LYS A 112 -21.00 -5.81 5.87
CA LYS A 112 -19.99 -5.83 6.91
C LYS A 112 -20.65 -5.98 8.27
N SER A 113 -20.24 -6.99 9.04
CA SER A 113 -20.77 -7.29 10.37
C SER A 113 -19.76 -7.07 11.50
N ASP A 114 -18.66 -6.40 11.22
CA ASP A 114 -17.59 -6.11 12.18
C ASP A 114 -17.93 -4.88 13.04
N TYR A 115 -16.98 -4.12 13.53
CA TYR A 115 -17.16 -2.94 14.41
C TYR A 115 -18.21 -1.93 13.92
N SER A 116 -18.53 -1.92 12.63
CA SER A 116 -19.68 -1.22 12.06
C SER A 116 -20.53 -2.19 11.24
N LYS A 117 -21.85 -2.23 11.50
CA LYS A 117 -22.78 -2.98 10.66
C LYS A 117 -23.25 -2.12 9.51
N GLY A 118 -23.23 -2.64 8.30
CA GLY A 118 -23.75 -1.95 7.12
C GLY A 118 -23.17 -2.46 5.82
N GLN A 119 -23.75 -1.95 4.73
CA GLN A 119 -23.29 -2.28 3.38
C GLN A 119 -22.00 -1.52 3.07
N PHE A 120 -20.97 -2.25 2.64
CA PHE A 120 -19.72 -1.69 2.13
C PHE A 120 -19.70 -1.85 0.61
N VAL A 121 -19.87 -0.74 -0.09
CA VAL A 121 -19.97 -0.72 -1.55
C VAL A 121 -18.91 0.18 -2.16
N VAL A 122 -18.13 -0.37 -3.07
CA VAL A 122 -17.21 0.36 -3.96
C VAL A 122 -17.52 -0.07 -5.39
N THR A 123 -17.98 0.86 -6.21
CA THR A 123 -18.32 0.60 -7.62
C THR A 123 -17.23 1.11 -8.55
N GLU A 124 -17.20 0.59 -9.78
CA GLU A 124 -16.31 1.08 -10.83
C GLU A 124 -16.49 2.59 -11.11
N ALA A 125 -17.72 3.09 -11.04
CA ALA A 125 -17.99 4.51 -11.23
C ALA A 125 -17.33 5.36 -10.15
N MET A 126 -17.46 4.98 -8.88
CA MET A 126 -16.81 5.66 -7.74
C MET A 126 -15.29 5.61 -7.85
N ILE A 127 -14.74 4.46 -8.26
CA ILE A 127 -13.30 4.28 -8.48
C ILE A 127 -12.79 5.23 -9.55
N ASN A 128 -13.45 5.27 -10.70
CA ASN A 128 -13.07 6.10 -11.83
C ASN A 128 -13.15 7.59 -11.49
N GLU A 129 -14.20 8.01 -10.79
CA GLU A 129 -14.33 9.37 -10.28
C GLU A 129 -13.17 9.75 -9.35
N THR A 130 -12.83 8.88 -8.40
CA THR A 130 -11.75 9.14 -7.44
C THR A 130 -10.39 9.20 -8.12
N LYS A 131 -10.12 8.28 -9.05
CA LYS A 131 -8.88 8.30 -9.86
C LYS A 131 -8.78 9.57 -10.70
N GLN A 132 -9.89 10.02 -11.29
CA GLN A 132 -9.92 11.27 -12.05
C GLN A 132 -9.61 12.47 -11.15
N ARG A 133 -10.22 12.55 -9.96
CA ARG A 133 -9.93 13.60 -8.97
C ARG A 133 -8.44 13.64 -8.59
N ILE A 134 -7.80 12.47 -8.39
CA ILE A 134 -6.35 12.41 -8.11
C ILE A 134 -5.54 12.90 -9.32
N THR A 135 -5.93 12.48 -10.52
CA THR A 135 -5.29 12.91 -11.78
C THR A 135 -5.37 14.43 -11.97
N ASP A 136 -6.53 15.02 -11.67
CA ASP A 136 -6.78 16.46 -11.81
C ASP A 136 -5.91 17.32 -10.86
N LEU A 137 -5.36 16.73 -9.79
CA LEU A 137 -4.40 17.40 -8.93
C LEU A 137 -3.04 17.62 -9.62
N GLY A 138 -2.75 16.93 -10.73
CA GLY A 138 -1.49 17.05 -11.48
C GLY A 138 -0.24 16.68 -10.66
N LEU A 139 -0.38 15.77 -9.70
CA LEU A 139 0.70 15.42 -8.77
C LEU A 139 1.75 14.52 -9.44
N PRO A 140 3.03 14.68 -9.06
CA PRO A 140 4.07 13.78 -9.53
C PRO A 140 3.91 12.38 -8.89
N LYS A 141 4.41 11.35 -9.60
CA LYS A 141 4.49 10.01 -9.04
C LYS A 141 5.57 9.92 -7.95
N PRO A 142 5.40 9.01 -6.98
CA PRO A 142 6.43 8.70 -6.00
C PRO A 142 7.75 8.29 -6.65
N LYS A 143 8.86 8.64 -6.02
CA LYS A 143 10.15 8.03 -6.35
C LYS A 143 10.21 6.63 -5.74
N GLY A 144 10.55 5.64 -6.54
CA GLY A 144 10.55 4.24 -6.11
C GLY A 144 9.14 3.65 -6.00
N ILE A 145 9.08 2.40 -5.65
CA ILE A 145 7.84 1.62 -5.56
C ILE A 145 7.48 1.47 -4.08
N ILE A 146 6.54 2.29 -3.59
CA ILE A 146 6.21 2.40 -2.15
C ILE A 146 5.73 1.07 -1.58
N GLU A 147 4.98 0.29 -2.35
CA GLU A 147 4.42 -0.99 -1.94
C GLU A 147 5.45 -2.06 -1.59
N TYR A 148 6.73 -1.81 -1.83
CA TYR A 148 7.81 -2.71 -1.46
C TYR A 148 8.69 -2.20 -0.31
N ILE A 149 8.37 -1.02 0.26
CA ILE A 149 9.09 -0.54 1.43
C ILE A 149 8.73 -1.38 2.67
N CYS A 150 9.73 -1.69 3.47
CA CYS A 150 9.58 -2.33 4.77
C CYS A 150 10.66 -1.84 5.73
N ASP A 151 10.57 -2.24 7.00
CA ASP A 151 11.50 -1.80 8.04
C ASP A 151 12.96 -2.15 7.74
N SER A 152 13.20 -3.23 7.00
CA SER A 152 14.55 -3.70 6.68
C SER A 152 15.19 -2.99 5.48
N ASN A 153 14.40 -2.32 4.61
CA ASN A 153 14.90 -1.71 3.39
C ASN A 153 14.68 -0.19 3.28
N ILE A 154 14.19 0.45 4.33
CA ILE A 154 13.90 1.89 4.35
C ILE A 154 15.09 2.75 3.89
N ASP A 155 16.32 2.34 4.14
CA ASP A 155 17.51 3.09 3.76
C ASP A 155 17.70 3.15 2.24
N CYS A 156 17.20 2.17 1.48
CA CYS A 156 17.20 2.20 0.02
C CYS A 156 16.35 3.37 -0.51
N TYR A 157 15.29 3.73 0.20
CA TYR A 157 14.37 4.81 -0.16
C TYR A 157 14.88 6.20 0.23
N LYS A 158 15.83 6.30 1.16
CA LYS A 158 16.47 7.58 1.53
C LYS A 158 17.38 8.11 0.43
N THR A 159 18.03 7.21 -0.28
CA THR A 159 19.02 7.57 -1.32
C THR A 159 18.49 7.46 -2.74
N PHE A 160 17.46 6.64 -2.97
CA PHE A 160 16.95 6.28 -4.30
C PHE A 160 18.06 5.90 -5.28
N SER A 161 19.07 5.20 -4.78
CA SER A 161 20.21 4.78 -5.58
C SER A 161 19.79 3.86 -6.72
N SER A 162 20.41 4.01 -7.88
CA SER A 162 20.13 3.15 -9.04
C SER A 162 20.37 1.68 -8.71
N ILE A 163 19.51 0.81 -9.23
CA ILE A 163 19.68 -0.63 -9.13
C ILE A 163 20.85 -1.04 -10.02
N LEU A 164 21.82 -1.73 -9.43
CA LEU A 164 22.88 -2.41 -10.18
C LEU A 164 22.44 -3.85 -10.43
N LYS A 165 22.16 -4.17 -11.68
CA LYS A 165 21.70 -5.50 -12.10
C LYS A 165 22.81 -6.54 -11.98
N GLY A 166 22.47 -7.66 -11.38
CA GLY A 166 23.28 -8.88 -11.34
C GLY A 166 22.68 -9.98 -12.22
N THR A 167 22.94 -11.21 -11.83
CA THR A 167 22.39 -12.41 -12.48
C THR A 167 21.51 -13.18 -11.50
N ALA A 168 20.58 -13.97 -12.04
CA ALA A 168 19.80 -14.93 -11.28
C ALA A 168 20.08 -16.34 -11.78
N GLN A 169 20.25 -17.29 -10.86
CA GLN A 169 20.46 -18.71 -11.17
C GLN A 169 19.44 -19.55 -10.43
N ARG A 170 18.96 -20.62 -11.09
CA ARG A 170 18.06 -21.57 -10.45
C ARG A 170 18.85 -22.78 -9.96
N GLU A 171 18.72 -23.09 -8.69
CA GLU A 171 19.24 -24.32 -8.07
C GLU A 171 18.06 -25.10 -7.45
N GLY A 172 17.58 -26.10 -8.18
CA GLY A 172 16.39 -26.85 -7.80
C GLY A 172 15.15 -25.95 -7.69
N GLN A 173 14.61 -25.81 -6.48
CA GLN A 173 13.45 -24.92 -6.18
C GLN A 173 13.86 -23.52 -5.71
N LYS A 174 15.15 -23.23 -5.63
CA LYS A 174 15.67 -21.95 -5.18
C LYS A 174 16.13 -21.09 -6.35
N ILE A 175 15.92 -19.78 -6.22
CA ILE A 175 16.50 -18.78 -7.12
C ILE A 175 17.56 -18.03 -6.32
N ILE A 176 18.79 -18.02 -6.84
CA ILE A 176 19.93 -17.34 -6.23
C ILE A 176 20.21 -16.07 -7.01
N MET A 177 20.16 -14.92 -6.32
CA MET A 177 20.45 -13.60 -6.88
C MET A 177 21.92 -13.26 -6.62
N ILE A 178 22.69 -13.00 -7.69
CA ILE A 178 24.15 -12.81 -7.63
C ILE A 178 24.50 -11.40 -8.08
N ASN A 179 25.31 -10.69 -7.29
CA ASN A 179 25.84 -9.35 -7.60
C ASN A 179 24.81 -8.23 -7.84
N TRP A 180 23.58 -8.40 -7.38
CA TRP A 180 22.60 -7.32 -7.36
C TRP A 180 22.92 -6.33 -6.23
N ARG A 181 22.75 -5.04 -6.48
CA ARG A 181 22.93 -3.98 -5.49
C ARG A 181 21.77 -2.97 -5.55
N ASN A 182 21.48 -2.33 -4.42
CA ASN A 182 20.44 -1.32 -4.25
C ASN A 182 19.03 -1.84 -4.60
N VAL A 183 18.77 -3.12 -4.40
CA VAL A 183 17.49 -3.76 -4.64
C VAL A 183 16.72 -3.84 -3.35
N ALA A 184 15.47 -3.36 -3.34
CA ALA A 184 14.57 -3.46 -2.20
C ALA A 184 13.81 -4.80 -2.18
N VAL A 185 13.46 -5.32 -3.37
CA VAL A 185 12.66 -6.54 -3.53
C VAL A 185 12.95 -7.20 -4.88
N TYR A 186 12.69 -8.50 -4.96
CA TYR A 186 12.66 -9.27 -6.21
C TYR A 186 11.26 -9.83 -6.42
N GLU A 187 10.73 -9.69 -7.62
CA GLU A 187 9.54 -10.39 -8.07
C GLU A 187 9.97 -11.54 -8.99
N VAL A 188 9.43 -12.72 -8.74
CA VAL A 188 9.68 -13.91 -9.53
C VAL A 188 8.36 -14.39 -10.11
N TYR A 189 8.31 -14.50 -11.43
CA TYR A 189 7.17 -15.01 -12.16
C TYR A 189 7.50 -16.40 -12.71
N SER A 190 6.54 -17.32 -12.63
CA SER A 190 6.58 -18.59 -13.37
C SER A 190 5.90 -18.37 -14.72
N ASP A 191 6.49 -18.86 -15.77
CA ASP A 191 5.86 -18.96 -17.08
C ASP A 191 4.69 -19.94 -17.06
#